data_2866bc5de30f6365e4c70010552147a5
#
_entry.id   2866bc5de30f6365e4c70010552147a5
#
_cell.length_a   1.000
_cell.length_b   1.000
_cell.length_c   1.000
_cell.angle_alpha   90.00
_cell.angle_beta   90.00
_cell.angle_gamma   90.00
#
_symmetry.space_group_name_H-M   'P 1'
#
loop_
_entity.id
_entity.type
_entity.pdbx_description
1 polymer ?
#
loop_
_entity_poly.entity_id
_entity_poly.type
_entity_poly.pdbx_seq_one_letter_code
_entity_poly.pdbx_strand_id
1 'polypeptide(L)'
;DTFIYGVADNGMGGWIQCRQVIALEKLGKPGVFVIGDNAAHTTRMSLEDAGMPAVRFVSLPSIDYYPNRSTVENIRPVAEASLDSIIDALTRPLTAEEKNPPVKDSKAAAPTIEITAESYESALESFNKVYLDNHWGDGLPLIPPTEMAVKRMLGGTRRSPDEVIGRIPYRNGIATVEKIAVNAVMAGARPEYFPVILAAMECLAEESTFTHMMSSEGSFTLMIMVSGPLGKEINMNSGVGLLGHGWQANNTIGRAVRLSLINIGCLWPGEIDMALIGRPSSHTFYTFAENMEHSPWETFNEGLGFRREDSGVTVSTVTSVGAGMAMKLGNSGF
;
A
#
# COMPACT_ATOMS: atom_id res chain seq x y z
N ASP A 1 -10.11 33.65 9.45
CA ASP A 1 -8.74 33.17 9.34
C ASP A 1 -8.71 32.06 8.28
N THR A 2 -7.83 32.18 7.31
CA THR A 2 -7.54 31.19 6.26
C THR A 2 -6.08 30.79 6.35
N PHE A 3 -5.70 29.70 5.69
CA PHE A 3 -4.30 29.29 5.65
C PHE A 3 -3.91 28.73 4.29
N ILE A 4 -2.63 28.83 3.97
CA ILE A 4 -2.01 28.30 2.78
C ILE A 4 -0.97 27.30 3.25
N TYR A 5 -1.08 26.04 2.77
CA TYR A 5 -0.06 25.03 2.98
C TYR A 5 1.02 25.12 1.91
N GLY A 6 2.25 24.90 2.31
CA GLY A 6 3.39 24.89 1.42
C GLY A 6 3.36 23.76 0.39
N VAL A 7 4.29 23.83 -0.55
CA VAL A 7 4.36 22.89 -1.67
C VAL A 7 4.72 21.48 -1.22
N ALA A 8 3.95 20.50 -1.69
CA ALA A 8 4.34 19.09 -1.69
C ALA A 8 4.60 18.65 -3.13
N ASP A 9 5.58 17.79 -3.30
CA ASP A 9 6.11 17.37 -4.59
C ASP A 9 6.07 15.85 -4.79
N ASN A 10 5.56 15.12 -3.80
CA ASN A 10 5.42 13.66 -3.88
C ASN A 10 4.08 13.18 -3.30
N GLY A 11 3.73 11.93 -3.61
CA GLY A 11 2.46 11.36 -3.21
C GLY A 11 2.22 11.36 -1.70
N MET A 12 3.25 11.04 -0.89
CA MET A 12 3.15 11.04 0.57
C MET A 12 2.96 12.46 1.12
N GLY A 13 3.74 13.44 0.63
CA GLY A 13 3.62 14.83 1.03
C GLY A 13 2.24 15.39 0.72
N GLY A 14 1.73 15.17 -0.49
CA GLY A 14 0.39 15.56 -0.90
C GLY A 14 -0.70 14.95 -0.05
N TRP A 15 -0.58 13.67 0.30
CA TRP A 15 -1.53 12.99 1.15
C TRP A 15 -1.56 13.53 2.60
N ILE A 16 -0.39 13.80 3.20
CA ILE A 16 -0.32 14.42 4.54
C ILE A 16 -0.99 15.78 4.51
N GLN A 17 -0.70 16.59 3.50
CA GLN A 17 -1.33 17.91 3.34
C GLN A 17 -2.85 17.81 3.15
N CYS A 18 -3.33 16.85 2.36
CA CYS A 18 -4.77 16.60 2.23
C CYS A 18 -5.44 16.37 3.58
N ARG A 19 -4.88 15.50 4.42
CA ARG A 19 -5.44 15.22 5.76
C ARG A 19 -5.45 16.45 6.65
N GLN A 20 -4.39 17.23 6.64
CA GLN A 20 -4.30 18.45 7.44
C GLN A 20 -5.30 19.50 6.98
N VAL A 21 -5.41 19.76 5.68
CA VAL A 21 -6.38 20.71 5.12
C VAL A 21 -7.81 20.23 5.42
N ILE A 22 -8.12 18.97 5.21
CA ILE A 22 -9.43 18.38 5.53
C ILE A 22 -9.78 18.56 7.01
N ALA A 23 -8.83 18.34 7.91
CA ALA A 23 -9.06 18.53 9.35
C ALA A 23 -9.42 19.98 9.69
N LEU A 24 -8.74 20.95 9.06
CA LEU A 24 -9.00 22.36 9.27
C LEU A 24 -10.30 22.85 8.60
N GLU A 25 -10.58 22.37 7.40
CA GLU A 25 -11.87 22.64 6.72
C GLU A 25 -13.06 22.13 7.55
N LYS A 26 -12.96 20.96 8.17
CA LYS A 26 -13.98 20.44 9.10
C LYS A 26 -14.18 21.30 10.34
N LEU A 27 -13.17 22.09 10.72
CA LEU A 27 -13.25 23.08 11.80
C LEU A 27 -13.74 24.45 11.32
N GLY A 28 -14.20 24.56 10.06
CA GLY A 28 -14.66 25.81 9.45
C GLY A 28 -13.51 26.80 9.15
N LYS A 29 -12.30 26.31 8.97
CA LYS A 29 -11.13 27.09 8.61
C LYS A 29 -10.79 26.82 7.13
N PRO A 30 -11.17 27.73 6.21
CA PRO A 30 -10.88 27.53 4.79
C PRO A 30 -9.37 27.53 4.54
N GLY A 31 -8.92 26.57 3.74
CA GLY A 31 -7.53 26.42 3.38
C GLY A 31 -7.33 26.07 1.91
N VAL A 32 -6.17 26.42 1.41
CA VAL A 32 -5.68 25.94 0.12
C VAL A 32 -4.29 25.38 0.29
N PHE A 33 -4.00 24.31 -0.38
CA PHE A 33 -2.62 23.83 -0.44
C PHE A 33 -2.08 23.90 -1.86
N VAL A 34 -0.78 24.07 -1.92
CA VAL A 34 -0.03 24.21 -3.16
C VAL A 34 0.74 22.94 -3.36
N ILE A 35 0.68 22.37 -4.56
CA ILE A 35 1.24 21.06 -4.87
C ILE A 35 1.95 21.08 -6.21
N GLY A 36 2.92 20.21 -6.41
CA GLY A 36 3.51 19.98 -7.72
C GLY A 36 2.52 19.30 -8.68
N ASP A 37 2.60 19.65 -9.95
CA ASP A 37 1.72 19.08 -11.00
C ASP A 37 1.86 17.56 -11.12
N ASN A 38 3.05 17.02 -10.85
CA ASN A 38 3.32 15.59 -10.77
C ASN A 38 2.50 14.85 -9.71
N ALA A 39 2.08 15.54 -8.64
CA ALA A 39 1.29 14.98 -7.56
C ALA A 39 -0.20 15.39 -7.60
N ALA A 40 -0.61 16.19 -8.59
CA ALA A 40 -1.98 16.72 -8.67
C ALA A 40 -3.04 15.62 -8.80
N HIS A 41 -2.77 14.58 -9.58
CA HIS A 41 -3.68 13.44 -9.77
C HIS A 41 -3.89 12.66 -8.45
N THR A 42 -2.82 12.27 -7.79
CA THR A 42 -2.87 11.53 -6.51
C THR A 42 -3.52 12.36 -5.40
N THR A 43 -3.31 13.66 -5.40
CA THR A 43 -3.97 14.61 -4.51
C THR A 43 -5.47 14.63 -4.71
N ARG A 44 -5.94 14.76 -5.96
CA ARG A 44 -7.36 14.71 -6.28
C ARG A 44 -8.00 13.43 -5.80
N MET A 45 -7.37 12.30 -6.09
CA MET A 45 -7.83 11.00 -5.63
C MET A 45 -7.93 10.92 -4.10
N SER A 46 -6.94 11.42 -3.38
CA SER A 46 -6.93 11.43 -1.91
C SER A 46 -8.06 12.28 -1.31
N LEU A 47 -8.38 13.41 -1.91
CA LEU A 47 -9.50 14.27 -1.50
C LEU A 47 -10.85 13.58 -1.76
N GLU A 48 -11.02 12.95 -2.92
CA GLU A 48 -12.23 12.16 -3.26
C GLU A 48 -12.43 11.03 -2.26
N ASP A 49 -11.39 10.26 -1.98
CA ASP A 49 -11.45 9.10 -1.08
C ASP A 49 -11.66 9.51 0.38
N ALA A 50 -11.23 10.70 0.76
CA ALA A 50 -11.52 11.29 2.07
C ALA A 50 -12.93 11.89 2.18
N GLY A 51 -13.72 11.83 1.10
CA GLY A 51 -15.10 12.36 1.04
C GLY A 51 -15.17 13.87 1.02
N MET A 52 -14.09 14.56 0.64
CA MET A 52 -14.02 16.02 0.55
C MET A 52 -13.43 16.49 -0.79
N PRO A 53 -14.00 16.07 -1.93
CA PRO A 53 -13.49 16.42 -3.27
C PRO A 53 -13.59 17.92 -3.57
N ALA A 54 -14.36 18.67 -2.80
CA ALA A 54 -14.50 20.13 -2.92
C ALA A 54 -13.32 20.92 -2.36
N VAL A 55 -12.43 20.29 -1.60
CA VAL A 55 -11.20 20.93 -1.13
C VAL A 55 -10.32 21.28 -2.34
N ARG A 56 -9.90 22.53 -2.38
CA ARG A 56 -9.16 23.09 -3.50
C ARG A 56 -7.67 23.09 -3.25
N PHE A 57 -6.93 22.90 -4.33
CA PHE A 57 -5.47 23.07 -4.34
C PHE A 57 -5.03 23.77 -5.62
N VAL A 58 -3.85 24.38 -5.56
CA VAL A 58 -3.20 25.02 -6.70
C VAL A 58 -2.01 24.16 -7.11
N SER A 59 -1.97 23.79 -8.39
CA SER A 59 -0.89 23.00 -8.96
C SER A 59 0.17 23.92 -9.56
N LEU A 60 1.44 23.68 -9.23
CA LEU A 60 2.60 24.39 -9.76
C LEU A 60 3.43 23.48 -10.66
N PRO A 61 4.10 24.04 -11.68
CA PRO A 61 5.03 23.28 -12.52
C PRO A 61 6.19 22.74 -11.68
N SER A 62 6.21 21.43 -11.41
CA SER A 62 7.22 20.79 -10.54
C SER A 62 8.63 20.90 -11.09
N ILE A 63 8.79 20.90 -12.42
CA ILE A 63 10.10 20.97 -13.08
C ILE A 63 10.86 22.27 -12.79
N ASP A 64 10.15 23.36 -12.47
CA ASP A 64 10.74 24.68 -12.29
C ASP A 64 11.38 24.86 -10.92
N TYR A 65 11.01 24.06 -9.93
CA TYR A 65 11.56 24.14 -8.56
C TYR A 65 12.24 22.87 -8.05
N TYR A 66 12.37 21.84 -8.87
CA TYR A 66 12.99 20.57 -8.48
C TYR A 66 14.52 20.60 -8.46
N PRO A 67 15.18 19.74 -7.69
CA PRO A 67 15.87 20.04 -6.43
C PRO A 67 17.19 20.79 -6.57
N ASN A 68 17.75 21.01 -7.72
CA ASN A 68 19.02 21.73 -7.88
C ASN A 68 18.85 23.12 -8.51
N ARG A 69 17.61 23.56 -8.68
CA ARG A 69 17.25 24.85 -9.30
C ARG A 69 16.42 25.74 -8.40
N SER A 70 16.22 25.35 -7.15
CA SER A 70 15.37 26.06 -6.18
C SER A 70 16.11 27.27 -5.62
N THR A 71 16.27 28.31 -6.44
CA THR A 71 16.71 29.62 -5.97
C THR A 71 15.51 30.56 -5.85
N VAL A 72 15.63 31.61 -5.05
CA VAL A 72 14.58 32.64 -4.90
C VAL A 72 14.23 33.23 -6.27
N GLU A 73 15.23 33.44 -7.14
CA GLU A 73 15.05 33.99 -8.48
C GLU A 73 14.18 33.08 -9.36
N ASN A 74 14.34 31.76 -9.24
CA ASN A 74 13.59 30.80 -10.05
C ASN A 74 12.17 30.55 -9.50
N ILE A 75 12.02 30.51 -8.17
CA ILE A 75 10.75 30.21 -7.51
C ILE A 75 9.81 31.42 -7.47
N ARG A 76 10.35 32.61 -7.25
CA ARG A 76 9.54 33.84 -7.12
C ARG A 76 8.57 34.03 -8.28
N PRO A 77 8.97 33.97 -9.57
CA PRO A 77 8.04 34.13 -10.68
C PRO A 77 6.90 33.11 -10.70
N VAL A 78 7.18 31.87 -10.34
CA VAL A 78 6.19 30.79 -10.26
C VAL A 78 5.20 31.06 -9.13
N ALA A 79 5.67 31.48 -7.97
CA ALA A 79 4.84 31.83 -6.82
C ALA A 79 3.96 33.04 -7.11
N GLU A 80 4.53 34.10 -7.71
CA GLU A 80 3.81 35.31 -8.09
C GLU A 80 2.72 35.00 -9.13
N ALA A 81 3.01 34.18 -10.16
CA ALA A 81 2.03 33.78 -11.16
C ALA A 81 0.88 32.94 -10.58
N SER A 82 1.08 32.31 -9.44
CA SER A 82 0.08 31.44 -8.78
C SER A 82 -0.80 32.19 -7.79
N LEU A 83 -0.46 33.41 -7.44
CA LEU A 83 -1.12 34.15 -6.35
C LEU A 83 -2.62 34.36 -6.61
N ASP A 84 -2.99 34.74 -7.82
CA ASP A 84 -4.40 34.92 -8.20
C ASP A 84 -5.19 33.64 -8.11
N SER A 85 -4.59 32.49 -8.49
CA SER A 85 -5.20 31.17 -8.36
C SER A 85 -5.39 30.76 -6.90
N ILE A 86 -4.44 31.10 -6.03
CA ILE A 86 -4.53 30.85 -4.59
C ILE A 86 -5.66 31.71 -3.98
N ILE A 87 -5.73 32.98 -4.34
CA ILE A 87 -6.79 33.90 -3.86
C ILE A 87 -8.15 33.40 -4.35
N ASP A 88 -8.30 33.04 -5.62
CA ASP A 88 -9.53 32.49 -6.17
C ASP A 88 -9.95 31.20 -5.44
N ALA A 89 -9.03 30.29 -5.23
CA ALA A 89 -9.30 29.04 -4.51
C ALA A 89 -9.81 29.26 -3.09
N LEU A 90 -9.36 30.32 -2.41
CA LEU A 90 -9.79 30.68 -1.05
C LEU A 90 -11.10 31.46 -1.01
N THR A 91 -11.41 32.25 -2.04
CA THR A 91 -12.48 33.26 -1.97
C THR A 91 -13.68 32.94 -2.87
N ARG A 92 -13.50 32.21 -3.96
CA ARG A 92 -14.58 31.85 -4.87
C ARG A 92 -15.60 30.92 -4.18
N PRO A 93 -16.91 31.20 -4.27
CA PRO A 93 -17.93 30.30 -3.74
C PRO A 93 -17.82 28.89 -4.34
N LEU A 94 -18.22 27.88 -3.56
CA LEU A 94 -18.29 26.51 -4.06
C LEU A 94 -19.31 26.39 -5.19
N THR A 95 -18.96 25.68 -6.25
CA THR A 95 -19.88 25.33 -7.34
C THR A 95 -20.94 24.33 -6.89
N ALA A 96 -21.95 24.07 -7.71
CA ALA A 96 -22.98 23.07 -7.41
C ALA A 96 -22.39 21.65 -7.29
N GLU A 97 -21.42 21.31 -8.14
CA GLU A 97 -20.72 20.03 -8.12
C GLU A 97 -19.79 19.90 -6.90
N GLU A 98 -19.08 20.95 -6.54
CA GLU A 98 -18.25 20.98 -5.33
C GLU A 98 -19.08 20.81 -4.05
N LYS A 99 -20.33 21.33 -4.02
CA LYS A 99 -21.25 21.16 -2.89
C LYS A 99 -21.87 19.78 -2.79
N ASN A 100 -22.11 19.16 -3.94
CA ASN A 100 -22.77 17.86 -4.05
C ASN A 100 -21.96 16.94 -4.97
N PRO A 101 -20.78 16.49 -4.52
CA PRO A 101 -19.95 15.62 -5.32
C PRO A 101 -20.66 14.28 -5.56
N PRO A 102 -20.47 13.66 -6.75
CA PRO A 102 -21.05 12.36 -7.03
C PRO A 102 -20.52 11.33 -6.04
N VAL A 103 -21.42 10.66 -5.35
CA VAL A 103 -21.07 9.55 -4.44
C VAL A 103 -20.74 8.33 -5.28
N LYS A 104 -19.47 7.89 -5.26
CA LYS A 104 -19.13 6.58 -5.82
C LYS A 104 -19.72 5.49 -4.93
N ASP A 105 -20.61 4.67 -5.49
CA ASP A 105 -21.15 3.51 -4.78
C ASP A 105 -20.04 2.46 -4.63
N SER A 106 -19.41 2.45 -3.47
CA SER A 106 -18.31 1.54 -3.14
C SER A 106 -18.77 0.11 -2.79
N LYS A 107 -20.08 -0.13 -2.81
CA LYS A 107 -20.69 -1.42 -2.41
C LYS A 107 -21.05 -2.32 -3.60
N ALA A 108 -20.97 -1.83 -4.82
CA ALA A 108 -21.23 -2.68 -5.98
C ALA A 108 -20.24 -3.85 -5.99
N ALA A 109 -20.77 -5.07 -6.00
CA ALA A 109 -19.94 -6.26 -6.20
C ALA A 109 -19.25 -6.15 -7.56
N ALA A 110 -17.95 -6.41 -7.60
CA ALA A 110 -17.25 -6.45 -8.87
C ALA A 110 -17.86 -7.56 -9.75
N PRO A 111 -18.18 -7.28 -11.04
CA PRO A 111 -18.70 -8.30 -11.92
C PRO A 111 -17.65 -9.42 -12.10
N THR A 112 -18.11 -10.65 -12.20
CA THR A 112 -17.26 -11.77 -12.61
C THR A 112 -16.88 -11.60 -14.07
N ILE A 113 -15.63 -11.96 -14.41
CA ILE A 113 -15.12 -11.95 -15.78
C ILE A 113 -15.13 -13.38 -16.29
N GLU A 114 -15.78 -13.61 -17.42
CA GLU A 114 -15.73 -14.88 -18.12
C GLU A 114 -14.66 -14.82 -19.20
N ILE A 115 -13.74 -15.80 -19.16
CA ILE A 115 -12.68 -15.95 -20.18
C ILE A 115 -12.88 -17.29 -20.87
N THR A 116 -13.22 -17.24 -22.15
CA THR A 116 -13.41 -18.41 -22.98
C THR A 116 -12.26 -18.54 -23.98
N ALA A 117 -11.72 -19.75 -24.13
CA ALA A 117 -10.66 -20.06 -25.07
C ALA A 117 -10.75 -21.54 -25.52
N GLU A 118 -9.98 -21.90 -26.56
CA GLU A 118 -9.99 -23.25 -27.14
C GLU A 118 -9.30 -24.30 -26.26
N SER A 119 -8.37 -23.87 -25.39
CA SER A 119 -7.64 -24.73 -24.44
C SER A 119 -7.43 -24.06 -23.11
N TYR A 120 -7.06 -24.83 -22.08
CA TYR A 120 -6.69 -24.30 -20.76
C TYR A 120 -5.50 -23.34 -20.86
N GLU A 121 -4.50 -23.66 -21.67
CA GLU A 121 -3.30 -22.86 -21.88
C GLU A 121 -3.66 -21.49 -22.46
N SER A 122 -4.47 -21.46 -23.50
CA SER A 122 -4.91 -20.19 -24.12
C SER A 122 -5.85 -19.41 -23.21
N ALA A 123 -6.65 -20.05 -22.38
CA ALA A 123 -7.46 -19.39 -21.35
C ALA A 123 -6.56 -18.73 -20.28
N LEU A 124 -5.52 -19.45 -19.84
CA LEU A 124 -4.57 -18.93 -18.85
C LEU A 124 -3.76 -17.74 -19.38
N GLU A 125 -3.32 -17.81 -20.63
CA GLU A 125 -2.63 -16.67 -21.30
C GLU A 125 -3.56 -15.46 -21.38
N SER A 126 -4.80 -15.66 -21.83
CA SER A 126 -5.81 -14.61 -21.93
C SER A 126 -6.12 -13.99 -20.58
N PHE A 127 -6.25 -14.81 -19.53
CA PHE A 127 -6.44 -14.36 -18.17
C PHE A 127 -5.29 -13.46 -17.69
N ASN A 128 -4.03 -13.92 -17.83
CA ASN A 128 -2.88 -13.15 -17.41
C ASN A 128 -2.75 -11.84 -18.21
N LYS A 129 -3.07 -11.87 -19.50
CA LYS A 129 -3.08 -10.66 -20.34
C LYS A 129 -4.11 -9.66 -19.88
N VAL A 130 -5.36 -10.08 -19.62
CA VAL A 130 -6.44 -9.19 -19.14
C VAL A 130 -6.06 -8.56 -17.80
N TYR A 131 -5.48 -9.32 -16.89
CA TYR A 131 -5.08 -8.81 -15.57
C TYR A 131 -3.91 -7.84 -15.66
N LEU A 132 -2.94 -8.11 -16.53
CA LEU A 132 -1.81 -7.20 -16.75
C LEU A 132 -2.27 -5.89 -17.42
N ASP A 133 -3.07 -5.97 -18.47
CA ASP A 133 -3.56 -4.80 -19.22
C ASP A 133 -4.43 -3.87 -18.36
N ASN A 134 -5.09 -4.41 -17.33
CA ASN A 134 -5.94 -3.64 -16.40
C ASN A 134 -5.23 -3.26 -15.09
N HIS A 135 -3.93 -3.49 -14.97
CA HIS A 135 -3.16 -3.22 -13.75
C HIS A 135 -3.65 -3.99 -12.49
N TRP A 136 -4.17 -5.22 -12.69
CA TRP A 136 -4.62 -6.09 -11.61
C TRP A 136 -3.60 -7.15 -11.19
N GLY A 137 -2.44 -7.14 -11.82
CA GLY A 137 -1.34 -8.08 -11.55
C GLY A 137 -0.05 -7.34 -11.22
N ASP A 138 0.91 -8.10 -10.73
CA ASP A 138 2.25 -7.64 -10.35
C ASP A 138 3.33 -7.88 -11.45
N GLY A 139 2.92 -8.25 -12.65
CA GLY A 139 3.80 -8.58 -13.77
C GLY A 139 4.30 -10.02 -13.77
N LEU A 140 4.00 -10.82 -12.74
CA LEU A 140 4.31 -12.25 -12.69
C LEU A 140 3.06 -13.08 -13.01
N PRO A 141 3.20 -14.33 -13.51
CA PRO A 141 2.05 -15.20 -13.75
C PRO A 141 1.16 -15.34 -12.54
N LEU A 142 -0.15 -15.24 -12.74
CA LEU A 142 -1.17 -15.35 -11.71
C LEU A 142 -1.90 -16.70 -11.79
N ILE A 143 -2.36 -17.17 -10.65
CA ILE A 143 -3.29 -18.30 -10.57
C ILE A 143 -4.71 -17.77 -10.72
N PRO A 144 -5.53 -18.29 -11.67
CA PRO A 144 -6.90 -17.82 -11.83
C PRO A 144 -7.73 -18.00 -10.54
N PRO A 145 -8.34 -16.91 -10.01
CA PRO A 145 -9.15 -16.96 -8.80
C PRO A 145 -10.58 -17.44 -9.13
N THR A 146 -10.69 -18.70 -9.58
CA THR A 146 -11.99 -19.31 -9.84
C THR A 146 -12.81 -19.40 -8.55
N GLU A 147 -14.14 -19.42 -8.66
CA GLU A 147 -15.03 -19.58 -7.49
C GLU A 147 -14.64 -20.74 -6.60
N MET A 148 -14.27 -21.90 -7.20
CA MET A 148 -13.82 -23.08 -6.47
C MET A 148 -12.48 -22.82 -5.73
N ALA A 149 -11.54 -22.13 -6.35
CA ALA A 149 -10.25 -21.82 -5.74
C ALA A 149 -10.42 -20.82 -4.58
N VAL A 150 -11.24 -19.80 -4.77
CA VAL A 150 -11.56 -18.80 -3.72
C VAL A 150 -12.29 -19.49 -2.56
N LYS A 151 -13.29 -20.32 -2.83
CA LYS A 151 -13.99 -21.09 -1.79
C LYS A 151 -13.04 -21.98 -0.99
N ARG A 152 -12.07 -22.61 -1.65
CA ARG A 152 -11.03 -23.40 -0.96
C ARG A 152 -10.14 -22.51 -0.08
N MET A 153 -9.75 -21.32 -0.57
CA MET A 153 -8.95 -20.36 0.20
C MET A 153 -9.69 -19.88 1.45
N LEU A 154 -10.97 -19.57 1.32
CA LEU A 154 -11.84 -19.18 2.42
C LEU A 154 -11.97 -20.27 3.51
N GLY A 155 -11.74 -21.54 3.17
CA GLY A 155 -11.65 -22.64 4.14
C GLY A 155 -10.49 -22.50 5.13
N GLY A 156 -9.52 -21.61 4.89
CA GLY A 156 -8.42 -21.31 5.82
C GLY A 156 -8.81 -20.36 6.96
N THR A 157 -10.03 -19.88 7.02
CA THR A 157 -10.52 -19.00 8.09
C THR A 157 -11.96 -19.38 8.50
N ARG A 158 -12.36 -18.91 9.69
CA ARG A 158 -13.76 -19.00 10.16
C ARG A 158 -14.52 -17.69 9.95
N ARG A 159 -13.88 -16.67 9.43
CA ARG A 159 -14.47 -15.34 9.20
C ARG A 159 -15.40 -15.40 7.99
N SER A 160 -16.45 -14.55 8.01
CA SER A 160 -17.39 -14.47 6.89
C SER A 160 -16.73 -13.86 5.66
N PRO A 161 -17.02 -14.33 4.44
CA PRO A 161 -16.46 -13.77 3.21
C PRO A 161 -16.73 -12.27 3.01
N ASP A 162 -17.87 -11.80 3.46
CA ASP A 162 -18.33 -10.40 3.38
C ASP A 162 -17.84 -9.53 4.54
N GLU A 163 -17.19 -10.13 5.54
CA GLU A 163 -16.64 -9.39 6.66
C GLU A 163 -15.60 -8.37 6.18
N VAL A 164 -15.79 -7.13 6.61
CA VAL A 164 -14.91 -6.02 6.26
C VAL A 164 -13.72 -5.99 7.20
N ILE A 165 -12.54 -6.22 6.68
CA ILE A 165 -11.26 -6.11 7.39
C ILE A 165 -10.92 -4.64 7.66
N GLY A 166 -11.16 -3.79 6.67
CA GLY A 166 -10.92 -2.36 6.77
C GLY A 166 -10.88 -1.67 5.40
N ARG A 167 -10.32 -0.47 5.39
CA ARG A 167 -10.11 0.29 4.16
C ARG A 167 -8.63 0.41 3.87
N ILE A 168 -8.26 0.10 2.65
CA ILE A 168 -6.87 0.15 2.20
C ILE A 168 -6.64 1.48 1.47
N PRO A 169 -5.74 2.34 1.97
CA PRO A 169 -5.33 3.52 1.23
C PRO A 169 -4.61 3.09 -0.08
N TYR A 170 -4.58 3.89 -1.11
CA TYR A 170 -5.01 5.29 -1.23
C TYR A 170 -6.46 5.48 -1.66
N ARG A 171 -7.03 4.52 -2.41
CA ARG A 171 -8.40 4.65 -2.92
C ARG A 171 -9.44 4.29 -1.88
N ASN A 172 -9.06 4.09 -0.62
CA ASN A 172 -9.92 3.64 0.46
C ASN A 172 -10.77 2.41 0.10
N GLY A 173 -10.20 1.53 -0.72
CA GLY A 173 -10.87 0.32 -1.16
C GLY A 173 -11.30 -0.53 0.04
N ILE A 174 -12.54 -1.02 0.02
CA ILE A 174 -13.06 -1.88 1.09
C ILE A 174 -12.45 -3.27 0.92
N ALA A 175 -11.61 -3.67 1.88
CA ALA A 175 -11.03 -4.99 1.98
C ALA A 175 -12.01 -5.91 2.72
N THR A 176 -12.61 -6.85 2.00
CA THR A 176 -13.36 -7.96 2.59
C THR A 176 -12.50 -9.20 2.63
N VAL A 177 -12.86 -10.16 3.48
CA VAL A 177 -12.18 -11.46 3.56
C VAL A 177 -12.14 -12.13 2.18
N GLU A 178 -13.24 -12.09 1.41
CA GLU A 178 -13.30 -12.65 0.05
C GLU A 178 -12.35 -11.96 -0.93
N LYS A 179 -12.31 -10.62 -0.94
CA LYS A 179 -11.39 -9.88 -1.83
C LYS A 179 -9.93 -10.20 -1.53
N ILE A 180 -9.59 -10.37 -0.25
CA ILE A 180 -8.25 -10.78 0.14
C ILE A 180 -7.99 -12.24 -0.29
N ALA A 181 -8.98 -13.14 -0.16
CA ALA A 181 -8.87 -14.52 -0.62
C ALA A 181 -8.64 -14.62 -2.14
N VAL A 182 -9.30 -13.79 -2.94
CA VAL A 182 -9.07 -13.67 -4.39
C VAL A 182 -7.59 -13.36 -4.67
N ASN A 183 -7.03 -12.37 -4.00
CA ASN A 183 -5.62 -11.99 -4.17
C ASN A 183 -4.65 -13.06 -3.64
N ALA A 184 -5.02 -13.77 -2.57
CA ALA A 184 -4.24 -14.89 -2.04
C ALA A 184 -4.19 -16.07 -3.03
N VAL A 185 -5.30 -16.37 -3.70
CA VAL A 185 -5.32 -17.37 -4.78
C VAL A 185 -4.43 -16.94 -5.93
N MET A 186 -4.56 -15.70 -6.40
CA MET A 186 -3.73 -15.19 -7.50
C MET A 186 -2.24 -15.25 -7.18
N ALA A 187 -1.85 -15.03 -5.94
CA ALA A 187 -0.47 -15.13 -5.46
C ALA A 187 0.05 -16.59 -5.41
N GLY A 188 -0.81 -17.58 -5.50
CA GLY A 188 -0.46 -18.99 -5.30
C GLY A 188 -0.31 -19.39 -3.83
N ALA A 189 -0.94 -18.66 -2.91
CA ALA A 189 -0.95 -18.99 -1.49
C ALA A 189 -1.81 -20.23 -1.21
N ARG A 190 -1.55 -20.85 -0.06
CA ARG A 190 -2.35 -22.00 0.42
C ARG A 190 -3.34 -21.55 1.50
N PRO A 191 -4.45 -22.27 1.70
CA PRO A 191 -5.42 -21.91 2.73
C PRO A 191 -4.83 -21.78 4.15
N GLU A 192 -3.80 -22.58 4.46
CA GLU A 192 -3.12 -22.56 5.77
C GLU A 192 -2.37 -21.23 6.02
N TYR A 193 -2.05 -20.47 4.97
CA TYR A 193 -1.39 -19.16 5.06
C TYR A 193 -2.37 -18.01 5.23
N PHE A 194 -3.65 -18.27 4.96
CA PHE A 194 -4.66 -17.22 4.87
C PHE A 194 -4.87 -16.45 6.19
N PRO A 195 -4.80 -17.05 7.39
CA PRO A 195 -4.85 -16.29 8.64
C PRO A 195 -3.73 -15.24 8.76
N VAL A 196 -2.51 -15.57 8.31
CA VAL A 196 -1.38 -14.62 8.33
C VAL A 196 -1.62 -13.47 7.35
N ILE A 197 -2.14 -13.76 6.15
CA ILE A 197 -2.47 -12.76 5.15
C ILE A 197 -3.55 -11.81 5.68
N LEU A 198 -4.60 -12.34 6.31
CA LEU A 198 -5.66 -11.53 6.92
C LEU A 198 -5.12 -10.61 8.02
N ALA A 199 -4.31 -11.15 8.95
CA ALA A 199 -3.71 -10.37 10.02
C ALA A 199 -2.79 -9.24 9.49
N ALA A 200 -2.00 -9.52 8.46
CA ALA A 200 -1.18 -8.50 7.80
C ALA A 200 -2.04 -7.39 7.18
N MET A 201 -3.15 -7.75 6.54
CA MET A 201 -4.09 -6.79 5.96
C MET A 201 -4.83 -5.96 7.02
N GLU A 202 -5.12 -6.53 8.19
CA GLU A 202 -5.66 -5.81 9.35
C GLU A 202 -4.67 -4.74 9.84
N CYS A 203 -3.42 -5.10 10.06
CA CYS A 203 -2.38 -4.13 10.43
C CYS A 203 -2.28 -2.97 9.44
N LEU A 204 -2.37 -3.26 8.14
CA LEU A 204 -2.30 -2.25 7.09
C LEU A 204 -3.56 -1.38 7.00
N ALA A 205 -4.71 -1.91 7.38
CA ALA A 205 -5.97 -1.16 7.41
C ALA A 205 -6.08 -0.25 8.65
N GLU A 206 -5.54 -0.69 9.80
CA GLU A 206 -5.52 0.08 11.04
C GLU A 206 -4.47 1.20 10.97
N GLU A 207 -3.25 0.89 10.53
CA GLU A 207 -2.14 1.84 10.47
C GLU A 207 -1.86 2.25 9.00
N SER A 208 -2.64 3.21 8.56
CA SER A 208 -2.54 3.71 7.18
C SER A 208 -1.18 4.32 6.82
N THR A 209 -0.36 4.68 7.81
CA THR A 209 0.99 5.22 7.58
C THR A 209 1.87 4.24 6.81
N PHE A 210 1.71 2.92 7.02
CA PHE A 210 2.50 1.92 6.30
C PHE A 210 2.28 1.98 4.79
N THR A 211 1.04 2.06 4.35
CA THR A 211 0.73 2.14 2.92
C THR A 211 1.11 3.50 2.33
N HIS A 212 1.01 4.58 3.10
CA HIS A 212 1.43 5.91 2.67
C HIS A 212 2.95 6.05 2.52
N MET A 213 3.73 5.34 3.34
CA MET A 213 5.18 5.29 3.20
C MET A 213 5.60 4.67 1.86
N MET A 214 4.80 3.76 1.31
CA MET A 214 5.06 3.13 0.01
C MET A 214 4.87 4.09 -1.16
N SER A 215 4.07 5.16 -1.01
CA SER A 215 3.94 6.23 -2.02
C SER A 215 5.09 7.26 -1.98
N SER A 216 6.01 7.10 -1.05
CA SER A 216 7.19 7.95 -0.97
C SER A 216 8.22 7.58 -2.03
N GLU A 217 8.91 8.59 -2.55
CA GLU A 217 10.10 8.43 -3.39
C GLU A 217 11.22 7.63 -2.69
N GLY A 218 11.20 7.56 -1.36
CA GLY A 218 12.11 6.75 -0.56
C GLY A 218 12.01 5.25 -0.77
N SER A 219 11.05 4.78 -1.58
CA SER A 219 10.87 3.37 -1.91
C SER A 219 10.75 2.48 -0.67
N PHE A 220 9.91 2.84 0.29
CA PHE A 220 9.65 1.97 1.42
C PHE A 220 8.98 0.68 0.98
N THR A 221 9.32 -0.41 1.63
CA THR A 221 8.71 -1.73 1.45
C THR A 221 8.22 -2.25 2.79
N LEU A 222 7.47 -3.34 2.78
CA LEU A 222 6.98 -3.94 4.01
C LEU A 222 7.91 -5.04 4.51
N MET A 223 8.00 -5.16 5.82
CA MET A 223 8.46 -6.34 6.54
C MET A 223 7.23 -6.99 7.19
N ILE A 224 7.01 -8.27 6.93
CA ILE A 224 5.94 -9.08 7.51
C ILE A 224 6.61 -10.22 8.26
N MET A 225 6.60 -10.15 9.58
CA MET A 225 7.23 -11.15 10.45
C MET A 225 6.15 -11.93 11.20
N VAL A 226 6.28 -13.25 11.20
CA VAL A 226 5.40 -14.14 11.97
C VAL A 226 6.17 -14.65 13.18
N SER A 227 5.73 -14.28 14.37
CA SER A 227 6.24 -14.79 15.65
C SER A 227 5.33 -15.90 16.18
N GLY A 228 5.87 -16.78 17.00
CA GLY A 228 5.12 -17.89 17.59
C GLY A 228 5.13 -19.17 16.73
N PRO A 229 4.43 -20.23 17.16
CA PRO A 229 4.50 -21.56 16.56
C PRO A 229 3.95 -21.63 15.13
N LEU A 230 3.03 -20.77 14.75
CA LEU A 230 2.37 -20.79 13.43
C LEU A 230 3.38 -20.74 12.29
N GLY A 231 4.46 -19.95 12.41
CA GLY A 231 5.50 -19.89 11.38
C GLY A 231 6.05 -21.27 11.03
N LYS A 232 6.33 -22.11 12.04
CA LYS A 232 6.80 -23.47 11.86
C LYS A 232 5.70 -24.40 11.32
N GLU A 233 4.47 -24.26 11.80
CA GLU A 233 3.32 -25.08 11.38
C GLU A 233 3.02 -24.93 9.88
N ILE A 234 3.14 -23.72 9.35
CA ILE A 234 2.93 -23.42 7.93
C ILE A 234 4.21 -23.51 7.08
N ASN A 235 5.31 -24.03 7.66
CA ASN A 235 6.60 -24.20 7.00
C ASN A 235 7.19 -22.91 6.44
N MET A 236 7.12 -21.82 7.21
CA MET A 236 7.87 -20.60 6.91
C MET A 236 9.34 -20.74 7.31
N ASN A 237 10.22 -20.22 6.47
CA ASN A 237 11.64 -20.16 6.79
C ASN A 237 11.92 -19.01 7.77
N SER A 238 12.65 -19.32 8.84
CA SER A 238 13.17 -18.38 9.84
C SER A 238 14.69 -18.43 9.96
N GLY A 239 15.36 -19.23 9.13
CA GLY A 239 16.79 -19.52 9.20
C GLY A 239 17.56 -19.04 7.98
N VAL A 240 18.54 -19.83 7.58
CA VAL A 240 19.40 -19.51 6.43
C VAL A 240 18.55 -19.29 5.16
N GLY A 241 18.79 -18.21 4.46
CA GLY A 241 18.08 -17.89 3.22
C GLY A 241 16.61 -17.46 3.41
N LEU A 242 16.20 -17.02 4.59
CA LEU A 242 14.81 -16.69 4.93
C LEU A 242 14.16 -15.64 4.00
N LEU A 243 14.94 -14.74 3.42
CA LEU A 243 14.48 -13.75 2.43
C LEU A 243 14.76 -14.19 0.98
N GLY A 244 15.20 -15.42 0.78
CA GLY A 244 15.49 -15.98 -0.54
C GLY A 244 14.31 -16.73 -1.16
N HIS A 245 14.63 -17.41 -2.26
CA HIS A 245 13.67 -18.26 -2.97
C HIS A 245 13.47 -19.64 -2.29
N GLY A 246 12.45 -20.36 -2.72
CA GLY A 246 12.24 -21.78 -2.37
C GLY A 246 11.20 -22.04 -1.28
N TRP A 247 10.84 -21.04 -0.48
CA TRP A 247 9.85 -21.18 0.59
C TRP A 247 8.51 -20.59 0.18
N GLN A 248 7.53 -21.46 -0.09
CA GLN A 248 6.23 -21.04 -0.61
C GLN A 248 5.51 -20.09 0.34
N ALA A 249 5.48 -20.36 1.63
CA ALA A 249 4.80 -19.50 2.60
C ALA A 249 5.39 -18.07 2.61
N ASN A 250 6.72 -17.94 2.73
CA ASN A 250 7.40 -16.65 2.73
C ASN A 250 7.05 -15.83 1.47
N ASN A 251 7.15 -16.45 0.30
CA ASN A 251 6.96 -15.73 -0.97
C ASN A 251 5.49 -15.42 -1.25
N THR A 252 4.58 -16.37 -1.04
CA THR A 252 3.18 -16.20 -1.45
C THR A 252 2.36 -15.37 -0.46
N ILE A 253 2.69 -15.36 0.83
CA ILE A 253 2.06 -14.48 1.83
C ILE A 253 2.34 -13.03 1.46
N GLY A 254 3.60 -12.66 1.29
CA GLY A 254 3.97 -11.29 0.92
C GLY A 254 3.41 -10.87 -0.44
N ARG A 255 3.42 -11.79 -1.42
CA ARG A 255 2.82 -11.54 -2.74
C ARG A 255 1.31 -11.34 -2.67
N ALA A 256 0.59 -12.09 -1.82
CA ALA A 256 -0.84 -11.92 -1.61
C ALA A 256 -1.18 -10.54 -1.02
N VAL A 257 -0.38 -10.08 -0.06
CA VAL A 257 -0.50 -8.73 0.48
C VAL A 257 -0.23 -7.68 -0.62
N ARG A 258 0.83 -7.84 -1.44
CA ARG A 258 1.12 -6.94 -2.56
C ARG A 258 -0.04 -6.86 -3.55
N LEU A 259 -0.57 -8.00 -4.00
CA LEU A 259 -1.71 -8.04 -4.92
C LEU A 259 -2.96 -7.41 -4.29
N SER A 260 -3.18 -7.60 -2.99
CA SER A 260 -4.27 -6.95 -2.26
C SER A 260 -4.11 -5.42 -2.25
N LEU A 261 -2.89 -4.91 -2.05
CA LEU A 261 -2.61 -3.47 -2.12
C LEU A 261 -2.80 -2.91 -3.54
N ILE A 262 -2.44 -3.66 -4.58
CA ILE A 262 -2.69 -3.29 -5.97
C ILE A 262 -4.20 -3.24 -6.24
N ASN A 263 -4.93 -4.30 -5.94
CA ASN A 263 -6.30 -4.49 -6.40
C ASN A 263 -7.35 -3.83 -5.49
N ILE A 264 -7.06 -3.64 -4.22
CA ILE A 264 -7.97 -3.01 -3.25
C ILE A 264 -7.54 -1.57 -2.98
N GLY A 265 -6.25 -1.31 -2.80
CA GLY A 265 -5.70 0.01 -2.51
C GLY A 265 -5.31 0.83 -3.75
N CYS A 266 -5.28 0.20 -4.94
CA CYS A 266 -4.80 0.79 -6.20
C CYS A 266 -3.36 1.30 -6.13
N LEU A 267 -2.48 0.60 -5.41
CA LEU A 267 -1.06 0.93 -5.33
C LEU A 267 -0.33 0.45 -6.60
N TRP A 268 -0.33 1.29 -7.63
CA TRP A 268 0.33 1.01 -8.89
C TRP A 268 1.56 1.90 -9.09
N PRO A 269 2.67 1.36 -9.62
CA PRO A 269 3.89 2.13 -9.89
C PRO A 269 3.66 3.30 -10.82
N GLY A 270 4.18 4.47 -10.44
CA GLY A 270 4.06 5.71 -11.21
C GLY A 270 2.74 6.46 -11.04
N GLU A 271 1.71 5.82 -10.47
CA GLU A 271 0.44 6.49 -10.14
C GLU A 271 0.38 6.84 -8.64
N ILE A 272 0.54 5.84 -7.78
CA ILE A 272 0.50 5.98 -6.32
C ILE A 272 1.78 5.46 -5.69
N ASP A 273 2.29 4.31 -6.12
CA ASP A 273 3.60 3.80 -5.70
C ASP A 273 4.69 4.60 -6.41
N MET A 274 5.27 5.58 -5.70
CA MET A 274 6.21 6.56 -6.23
C MET A 274 7.68 6.12 -6.12
N ALA A 275 7.94 4.87 -5.78
CA ALA A 275 9.29 4.33 -5.67
C ALA A 275 10.10 4.56 -6.95
N LEU A 276 11.13 5.41 -6.90
CA LEU A 276 11.88 5.91 -8.06
C LEU A 276 12.36 4.81 -9.02
N ILE A 277 13.05 3.80 -8.48
CA ILE A 277 13.57 2.67 -9.26
C ILE A 277 12.90 1.34 -8.90
N GLY A 278 11.96 1.37 -7.96
CA GLY A 278 11.38 0.16 -7.38
C GLY A 278 12.38 -0.67 -6.57
N ARG A 279 11.93 -1.82 -6.09
CA ARG A 279 12.75 -2.80 -5.35
C ARG A 279 12.31 -4.22 -5.66
N PRO A 280 13.21 -5.19 -5.78
CA PRO A 280 12.82 -6.60 -5.88
C PRO A 280 11.91 -7.07 -4.74
N SER A 281 12.13 -6.55 -3.51
CA SER A 281 11.27 -6.82 -2.35
C SER A 281 9.83 -6.28 -2.49
N SER A 282 9.53 -5.45 -3.48
CA SER A 282 8.18 -4.99 -3.73
C SER A 282 7.23 -6.08 -4.25
N HIS A 283 7.75 -7.20 -4.75
CA HIS A 283 6.92 -8.32 -5.20
C HIS A 283 6.41 -9.18 -4.05
N THR A 284 7.28 -9.52 -3.09
CA THR A 284 6.97 -10.47 -2.01
C THR A 284 7.16 -9.88 -0.62
N PHE A 285 7.58 -8.62 -0.53
CA PHE A 285 7.99 -7.96 0.69
C PHE A 285 9.10 -8.74 1.43
N TYR A 286 9.50 -8.29 2.59
CA TYR A 286 10.38 -9.06 3.48
C TYR A 286 9.49 -9.88 4.42
N THR A 287 9.11 -11.10 3.96
CA THR A 287 8.15 -11.95 4.65
C THR A 287 8.85 -13.20 5.19
N PHE A 288 8.86 -13.37 6.51
CA PHE A 288 9.59 -14.45 7.19
C PHE A 288 9.01 -14.77 8.57
N ALA A 289 9.39 -15.94 9.11
CA ALA A 289 9.10 -16.25 10.51
C ALA A 289 10.27 -15.83 11.41
N GLU A 290 9.95 -15.43 12.64
CA GLU A 290 10.95 -15.15 13.67
C GLU A 290 11.74 -16.42 14.03
N ASN A 291 13.07 -16.32 14.16
CA ASN A 291 13.92 -17.42 14.55
C ASN A 291 13.91 -17.63 16.07
N MET A 292 12.83 -18.16 16.59
CA MET A 292 12.62 -18.38 18.02
C MET A 292 13.52 -19.48 18.60
N GLU A 293 14.05 -20.37 17.77
CA GLU A 293 14.85 -21.51 18.22
C GLU A 293 16.29 -21.11 18.53
N HIS A 294 16.85 -20.18 17.76
CA HIS A 294 18.27 -19.79 17.87
C HIS A 294 18.46 -18.35 18.39
N SER A 295 17.36 -17.61 18.64
CA SER A 295 17.44 -16.27 19.22
C SER A 295 17.91 -16.35 20.68
N PRO A 296 18.95 -15.60 21.06
CA PRO A 296 19.35 -15.49 22.47
C PRO A 296 18.45 -14.53 23.28
N TRP A 297 17.55 -13.82 22.63
CA TRP A 297 16.62 -12.88 23.24
C TRP A 297 15.24 -13.50 23.39
N GLU A 298 14.41 -12.89 24.23
CA GLU A 298 12.96 -13.16 24.21
C GLU A 298 12.40 -12.90 22.81
N THR A 299 11.29 -13.56 22.49
CA THR A 299 10.63 -13.36 21.20
C THR A 299 10.02 -11.97 21.12
N PHE A 300 9.79 -11.48 19.90
CA PHE A 300 9.18 -10.18 19.68
C PHE A 300 7.80 -10.08 20.35
N ASN A 301 7.02 -11.16 20.31
CA ASN A 301 5.73 -11.23 20.98
C ASN A 301 5.86 -11.13 22.52
N GLU A 302 6.85 -11.80 23.10
CA GLU A 302 7.11 -11.73 24.55
C GLU A 302 7.47 -10.29 24.97
N GLY A 303 8.31 -9.62 24.19
CA GLY A 303 8.65 -8.21 24.40
C GLY A 303 7.44 -7.25 24.31
N LEU A 304 6.35 -7.66 23.67
CA LEU A 304 5.08 -6.93 23.61
C LEU A 304 4.08 -7.39 24.68
N GLY A 305 4.45 -8.31 25.55
CA GLY A 305 3.60 -8.81 26.65
C GLY A 305 2.67 -9.98 26.28
N PHE A 306 2.85 -10.58 25.11
CA PHE A 306 2.16 -11.82 24.73
C PHE A 306 2.93 -13.04 25.24
N ARG A 307 2.30 -14.21 25.23
CA ARG A 307 2.97 -15.45 25.61
C ARG A 307 3.77 -16.00 24.43
N ARG A 308 4.82 -16.77 24.72
CA ARG A 308 5.68 -17.38 23.69
C ARG A 308 4.94 -18.32 22.74
N GLU A 309 3.88 -18.97 23.23
CA GLU A 309 3.03 -19.85 22.46
C GLU A 309 1.96 -19.14 21.63
N ASP A 310 1.75 -17.84 21.84
CA ASP A 310 0.83 -17.06 21.02
C ASP A 310 1.51 -16.73 19.68
N SER A 311 0.77 -16.90 18.59
CA SER A 311 1.26 -16.51 17.27
C SER A 311 0.77 -15.12 16.92
N GLY A 312 1.67 -14.31 16.37
CA GLY A 312 1.38 -12.93 15.97
C GLY A 312 2.00 -12.58 14.62
N VAL A 313 1.42 -11.59 13.98
CA VAL A 313 1.94 -11.02 12.73
C VAL A 313 2.33 -9.57 13.01
N THR A 314 3.59 -9.25 12.75
CA THR A 314 4.12 -7.89 12.84
C THR A 314 4.33 -7.35 11.44
N VAL A 315 3.79 -6.16 11.17
CA VAL A 315 4.03 -5.42 9.93
C VAL A 315 4.80 -4.15 10.23
N SER A 316 5.82 -3.86 9.45
CA SER A 316 6.59 -2.62 9.56
C SER A 316 7.03 -2.15 8.18
N THR A 317 7.31 -0.86 8.04
CA THR A 317 7.94 -0.30 6.84
C THR A 317 9.45 -0.29 6.99
N VAL A 318 10.15 -0.70 5.94
CA VAL A 318 11.61 -0.72 5.90
C VAL A 318 12.12 -0.16 4.57
N THR A 319 13.29 0.43 4.58
CA THR A 319 13.94 0.90 3.34
C THR A 319 14.84 -0.17 2.74
N SER A 320 15.51 -0.95 3.57
CA SER A 320 16.37 -2.06 3.14
C SER A 320 16.63 -3.01 4.29
N VAL A 321 17.00 -4.23 3.94
CA VAL A 321 17.52 -5.23 4.87
C VAL A 321 18.92 -5.62 4.40
N GLY A 322 19.91 -5.48 5.26
CA GLY A 322 21.30 -5.84 5.00
C GLY A 322 21.76 -6.95 5.93
N ALA A 323 22.58 -7.87 5.41
CA ALA A 323 23.29 -8.82 6.25
C ALA A 323 24.48 -8.11 6.93
N GLY A 324 24.41 -7.93 8.24
CA GLY A 324 25.58 -7.54 9.03
C GLY A 324 26.55 -8.73 9.14
N MET A 325 27.70 -8.66 8.48
CA MET A 325 28.77 -9.59 8.74
C MET A 325 29.70 -9.02 9.81
N ALA A 326 29.69 -9.59 11.00
CA ALA A 326 30.73 -9.36 12.00
C ALA A 326 31.99 -10.12 11.55
N MET A 327 32.90 -9.43 10.90
CA MET A 327 34.22 -9.98 10.61
C MET A 327 35.14 -9.65 11.76
N LYS A 328 35.76 -10.67 12.35
CA LYS A 328 36.83 -10.47 13.32
C LYS A 328 38.06 -10.02 12.56
N LEU A 329 38.29 -8.73 12.50
CA LEU A 329 39.47 -8.12 11.90
C LEU A 329 40.59 -8.01 12.98
N GLY A 330 41.29 -9.09 13.23
CA GLY A 330 42.47 -9.09 14.12
C GLY A 330 42.19 -8.60 15.55
N ASN A 331 43.22 -8.00 16.20
CA ASN A 331 43.12 -7.46 17.57
C ASN A 331 42.57 -6.02 17.66
N SER A 332 42.22 -5.40 16.56
CA SER A 332 41.51 -4.12 16.56
C SER A 332 40.00 -4.44 16.56
N GLY A 333 39.43 -4.63 17.74
CA GLY A 333 38.00 -4.81 17.90
C GLY A 333 37.21 -3.57 17.44
N PHE A 334 35.97 -3.81 17.02
CA PHE A 334 34.97 -2.75 17.02
C PHE A 334 34.76 -2.27 18.45
#